data_f18482a08b987d1b3ed3ece370f64e14
#
_entry.id   f18482a08b987d1b3ed3ece370f64e14
#
_cell.length_a   1.000
_cell.length_b   1.000
_cell.length_c   1.000
_cell.angle_alpha   90.00
_cell.angle_beta   90.00
_cell.angle_gamma   90.00
#
_symmetry.space_group_name_H-M   'P 1'
#
loop_
_entity.id
_entity.type
_entity.pdbx_description
1 polymer ?
#
loop_
_entity_poly.entity_id
_entity_poly.type
_entity_poly.pdbx_seq_one_letter_code
_entity_poly.pdbx_strand_id
1 'polypeptide(L)'
;GDRVQLYQARYDELPAVLAEAGRPRVQAILADLGLSSMQIDRRERGFAYSVDAPLDMRMDDTQQLTAADLVNQRSAPELTTILRRFGEERFADRIARRIVAERATEPFTTSARLVRVIESAIPAAARATGGHPAKRTFQALRIAVNDELVS
;
A
#
# COMPACT_ATOMS: atom_id res chain seq x y z
N GLY A 1 32.96 -16.04 1.48
CA GLY A 1 31.86 -15.87 1.64
C GLY A 1 30.67 -16.80 1.56
N ASP A 2 30.84 -18.11 1.73
CA ASP A 2 29.72 -19.05 1.53
C ASP A 2 28.73 -19.13 2.73
N ARG A 3 28.85 -18.20 3.66
CA ARG A 3 28.04 -18.20 4.88
C ARG A 3 26.70 -17.46 4.74
N VAL A 4 26.49 -16.69 3.68
CA VAL A 4 25.27 -15.95 3.44
C VAL A 4 24.72 -16.30 2.06
N GLN A 5 23.46 -16.71 2.03
CA GLN A 5 22.70 -16.94 0.81
C GLN A 5 21.53 -15.98 0.80
N LEU A 6 21.32 -15.30 -0.32
CA LEU A 6 20.26 -14.31 -0.49
C LEU A 6 19.18 -14.86 -1.40
N TYR A 7 17.94 -14.78 -0.94
CA TYR A 7 16.76 -15.17 -1.69
C TYR A 7 15.77 -14.00 -1.75
N GLN A 8 15.25 -13.73 -2.92
CA GLN A 8 14.16 -12.78 -3.08
C GLN A 8 12.85 -13.55 -3.02
N ALA A 9 12.15 -13.45 -1.91
CA ALA A 9 10.90 -14.16 -1.68
C ALA A 9 10.01 -13.37 -0.72
N ARG A 10 8.73 -13.68 -0.73
CA ARG A 10 7.80 -13.17 0.27
C ARG A 10 7.97 -13.98 1.56
N TYR A 11 7.60 -13.39 2.70
CA TYR A 11 7.79 -14.06 3.99
C TYR A 11 6.97 -15.36 4.13
N ASP A 12 5.82 -15.45 3.45
CA ASP A 12 4.98 -16.64 3.43
C ASP A 12 5.59 -17.77 2.57
N GLU A 13 6.59 -17.45 1.75
CA GLU A 13 7.36 -18.41 0.96
C GLU A 13 8.57 -18.96 1.71
N LEU A 14 8.80 -18.54 2.96
CA LEU A 14 9.95 -18.95 3.75
C LEU A 14 10.14 -20.47 3.83
N PRO A 15 9.09 -21.29 4.03
CA PRO A 15 9.27 -22.74 4.04
C PRO A 15 9.84 -23.29 2.73
N ALA A 16 9.43 -22.75 1.59
CA ALA A 16 9.93 -23.15 0.28
C ALA A 16 11.39 -22.74 0.10
N VAL A 17 11.74 -21.52 0.53
CA VAL A 17 13.13 -21.02 0.48
C VAL A 17 14.05 -21.88 1.35
N LEU A 18 13.61 -22.26 2.54
CA LEU A 18 14.39 -23.12 3.42
C LEU A 18 14.61 -24.51 2.82
N ALA A 19 13.58 -25.06 2.17
CA ALA A 19 13.69 -26.34 1.48
C ALA A 19 14.68 -26.26 0.31
N GLU A 20 14.59 -25.18 -0.51
CA GLU A 20 15.51 -24.94 -1.62
C GLU A 20 16.95 -24.79 -1.13
N ALA A 21 17.15 -24.12 0.00
CA ALA A 21 18.47 -23.96 0.62
C ALA A 21 18.99 -25.25 1.28
N GLY A 22 18.19 -26.32 1.28
CA GLY A 22 18.58 -27.59 1.93
C GLY A 22 18.59 -27.50 3.45
N ARG A 23 17.84 -26.56 4.04
CA ARG A 23 17.82 -26.31 5.49
C ARG A 23 16.39 -26.29 6.01
N PRO A 24 15.74 -27.46 6.16
CA PRO A 24 14.34 -27.51 6.58
C PRO A 24 14.09 -27.03 8.02
N ARG A 25 15.15 -26.85 8.78
CA ARG A 25 15.08 -26.33 10.16
C ARG A 25 16.10 -25.24 10.36
N VAL A 26 15.70 -24.20 11.09
CA VAL A 26 16.57 -23.11 11.49
C VAL A 26 16.47 -22.89 13.00
N GLN A 27 17.55 -22.41 13.60
CA GLN A 27 17.63 -22.19 15.04
C GLN A 27 17.03 -20.85 15.45
N ALA A 28 17.02 -19.89 14.53
CA ALA A 28 16.48 -18.56 14.78
C ALA A 28 16.06 -17.93 13.48
N ILE A 29 15.02 -17.10 13.55
CA ILE A 29 14.55 -16.28 12.44
C ILE A 29 14.48 -14.84 12.94
N LEU A 30 15.12 -13.92 12.21
CA LEU A 30 14.94 -12.49 12.40
C LEU A 30 14.14 -11.97 11.22
N ALA A 31 12.96 -11.43 11.50
CA ALA A 31 12.10 -10.85 10.47
C ALA A 31 11.96 -9.33 10.70
N ASP A 32 12.40 -8.56 9.73
CA ASP A 32 12.14 -7.12 9.67
C ASP A 32 10.90 -6.91 8.80
N LEU A 33 9.76 -6.87 9.45
CA LEU A 33 8.46 -6.82 8.79
C LEU A 33 8.07 -5.38 8.51
N GLY A 34 7.89 -5.07 7.24
CA GLY A 34 7.52 -3.74 6.78
C GLY A 34 8.10 -3.42 5.41
N LEU A 35 7.99 -2.16 5.03
CA LEU A 35 8.62 -1.67 3.82
C LEU A 35 10.09 -1.36 4.10
N SER A 36 10.97 -1.85 3.25
CA SER A 36 12.36 -1.39 3.28
C SER A 36 12.42 0.10 2.91
N SER A 37 13.42 0.81 3.42
CA SER A 37 13.64 2.22 3.05
C SER A 37 13.80 2.37 1.53
N MET A 38 14.43 1.41 0.87
CA MET A 38 14.59 1.42 -0.58
C MET A 38 13.24 1.37 -1.32
N GLN A 39 12.26 0.60 -0.82
CA GLN A 39 10.91 0.56 -1.40
C GLN A 39 10.15 1.86 -1.16
N ILE A 40 10.29 2.44 0.03
CA ILE A 40 9.65 3.71 0.39
C ILE A 40 10.22 4.86 -0.46
N ASP A 41 11.52 4.86 -0.70
CA ASP A 41 12.21 5.92 -1.42
C ASP A 41 12.05 5.84 -2.95
N ARG A 42 11.56 4.73 -3.48
CA ARG A 42 11.31 4.58 -4.92
C ARG A 42 10.09 5.38 -5.34
N ARG A 43 10.33 6.51 -5.95
CA ARG A 43 9.28 7.43 -6.44
C ARG A 43 8.33 6.77 -7.43
N GLU A 44 8.88 5.95 -8.33
CA GLU A 44 8.10 5.26 -9.36
C GLU A 44 7.07 4.27 -8.83
N ARG A 45 7.15 3.86 -7.55
CA ARG A 45 6.21 2.92 -6.95
C ARG A 45 5.07 3.58 -6.18
N GLY A 46 5.16 4.89 -5.93
CA GLY A 46 4.08 5.63 -5.27
C GLY A 46 3.77 5.19 -3.84
N PHE A 47 4.78 4.70 -3.09
CA PHE A 47 4.59 4.30 -1.70
C PHE A 47 4.42 5.48 -0.75
N ALA A 48 5.06 6.61 -1.04
CA ALA A 48 5.08 7.78 -0.17
C ALA A 48 4.03 8.80 -0.60
N TYR A 49 3.25 9.28 0.35
CA TYR A 49 2.29 10.36 0.12
C TYR A 49 2.94 11.74 -0.01
N SER A 50 4.18 11.89 0.43
CA SER A 50 4.94 13.15 0.41
C SER A 50 5.65 13.43 -0.91
N VAL A 51 5.70 12.45 -1.81
CA VAL A 51 6.39 12.54 -3.09
C VAL A 51 5.41 12.24 -4.22
N ASP A 52 5.39 13.09 -5.24
CA ASP A 52 4.57 12.83 -6.43
C ASP A 52 5.20 11.71 -7.27
N ALA A 53 4.42 10.66 -7.48
CA ALA A 53 4.87 9.46 -8.17
C ALA A 53 3.69 8.72 -8.80
N PRO A 54 3.92 7.78 -9.73
CA PRO A 54 2.88 6.88 -10.18
C PRO A 54 2.25 6.12 -9.00
N LEU A 55 0.94 5.93 -9.05
CA LEU A 55 0.16 5.33 -7.96
C LEU A 55 0.20 3.80 -8.06
N ASP A 56 1.31 3.21 -7.69
CA ASP A 56 1.60 1.79 -7.84
C ASP A 56 1.47 1.00 -6.53
N MET A 57 2.33 1.22 -5.58
CA MET A 57 2.40 0.60 -4.25
C MET A 57 2.68 -0.91 -4.22
N ARG A 58 3.00 -1.55 -5.36
CA ARG A 58 3.35 -2.96 -5.38
C ARG A 58 4.72 -3.18 -4.75
N MET A 59 4.83 -4.14 -3.84
CA MET A 59 6.11 -4.62 -3.33
C MET A 59 6.78 -5.55 -4.32
N ASP A 60 5.98 -6.37 -5.01
CA ASP A 60 6.40 -7.28 -6.06
C ASP A 60 5.91 -6.71 -7.40
N ASP A 61 6.82 -6.28 -8.26
CA ASP A 61 6.51 -5.69 -9.56
C ASP A 61 6.01 -6.69 -10.60
N THR A 62 6.02 -7.98 -10.27
CA THR A 62 5.42 -9.02 -11.11
C THR A 62 3.91 -9.13 -10.93
N GLN A 63 3.36 -8.66 -9.81
CA GLN A 63 1.91 -8.63 -9.63
C GLN A 63 1.25 -7.55 -10.47
N GLN A 64 -0.01 -7.75 -10.85
CA GLN A 64 -0.71 -6.85 -11.75
C GLN A 64 -1.44 -5.72 -11.02
N LEU A 65 -2.03 -6.00 -9.86
CA LEU A 65 -2.86 -5.04 -9.14
C LEU A 65 -2.03 -3.90 -8.55
N THR A 66 -2.35 -2.66 -8.92
CA THR A 66 -1.73 -1.44 -8.38
C THR A 66 -2.73 -0.66 -7.53
N ALA A 67 -2.22 0.32 -6.78
CA ALA A 67 -3.10 1.24 -6.04
C ALA A 67 -3.98 2.06 -6.99
N ALA A 68 -3.48 2.42 -8.17
CA ALA A 68 -4.28 3.09 -9.19
C ALA A 68 -5.48 2.22 -9.59
N ASP A 69 -5.28 0.91 -9.77
CA ASP A 69 -6.38 -0.01 -10.10
C ASP A 69 -7.45 -0.01 -9.01
N LEU A 70 -7.05 -0.05 -7.74
CA LEU A 70 -8.00 -0.02 -6.63
C LEU A 70 -8.86 1.26 -6.64
N VAL A 71 -8.22 2.42 -6.69
CA VAL A 71 -8.95 3.70 -6.60
C VAL A 71 -9.77 3.98 -7.86
N ASN A 72 -9.38 3.45 -9.01
CA ASN A 72 -10.11 3.67 -10.26
C ASN A 72 -11.22 2.67 -10.52
N GLN A 73 -11.18 1.47 -9.94
CA GLN A 73 -12.10 0.37 -10.30
C GLN A 73 -13.02 -0.07 -9.17
N ARG A 74 -12.60 0.02 -7.91
CA ARG A 74 -13.42 -0.46 -6.79
C ARG A 74 -14.59 0.49 -6.53
N SER A 75 -15.71 -0.07 -6.06
CA SER A 75 -16.88 0.72 -5.68
C SER A 75 -16.62 1.54 -4.41
N ALA A 76 -17.44 2.55 -4.16
CA ALA A 76 -17.34 3.33 -2.93
C ALA A 76 -17.47 2.46 -1.65
N PRO A 77 -18.42 1.51 -1.55
CA PRO A 77 -18.47 0.60 -0.40
C PRO A 77 -17.21 -0.25 -0.22
N GLU A 78 -16.65 -0.76 -1.33
CA GLU A 78 -15.41 -1.54 -1.27
C GLU A 78 -14.23 -0.70 -0.79
N LEU A 79 -14.07 0.51 -1.33
CA LEU A 79 -13.03 1.44 -0.89
C LEU A 79 -13.20 1.82 0.59
N THR A 80 -14.43 2.09 1.01
CA THR A 80 -14.72 2.37 2.42
C THR A 80 -14.27 1.22 3.33
N THR A 81 -14.56 -0.01 2.94
CA THR A 81 -14.14 -1.20 3.70
C THR A 81 -12.62 -1.30 3.78
N ILE A 82 -11.92 -1.11 2.66
CA ILE A 82 -10.45 -1.12 2.61
C ILE A 82 -9.88 -0.06 3.55
N LEU A 83 -10.37 1.18 3.45
CA LEU A 83 -9.84 2.29 4.24
C LEU A 83 -10.08 2.10 5.75
N ARG A 84 -11.22 1.55 6.13
CA ARG A 84 -11.53 1.26 7.53
C ARG A 84 -10.73 0.09 8.06
N ARG A 85 -10.71 -1.01 7.32
CA ARG A 85 -10.10 -2.27 7.78
C ARG A 85 -8.58 -2.17 7.87
N PHE A 86 -7.93 -1.61 6.87
CA PHE A 86 -6.47 -1.59 6.77
C PHE A 86 -5.82 -0.29 7.17
N GLY A 87 -6.56 0.81 7.17
CA GLY A 87 -6.04 2.13 7.53
C GLY A 87 -6.62 2.70 8.82
N GLU A 88 -7.65 2.08 9.37
CA GLU A 88 -8.40 2.64 10.49
C GLU A 88 -8.83 4.07 10.21
N GLU A 89 -9.18 4.36 8.94
CA GLU A 89 -9.50 5.70 8.49
C GLU A 89 -10.89 6.12 8.96
N ARG A 90 -10.93 7.13 9.80
CA ARG A 90 -12.18 7.66 10.37
C ARG A 90 -13.11 8.23 9.31
N PHE A 91 -12.55 8.85 8.28
CA PHE A 91 -13.31 9.49 7.20
C PHE A 91 -13.40 8.63 5.94
N ALA A 92 -13.30 7.31 6.10
CA ALA A 92 -13.25 6.35 4.99
C ALA A 92 -14.39 6.54 3.99
N ASP A 93 -15.62 6.70 4.46
CA ASP A 93 -16.80 6.87 3.61
C ASP A 93 -16.72 8.16 2.78
N ARG A 94 -16.33 9.26 3.39
CA ARG A 94 -16.17 10.55 2.69
C ARG A 94 -15.08 10.49 1.64
N ILE A 95 -13.93 9.89 1.99
CA ILE A 95 -12.80 9.74 1.08
C ILE A 95 -13.18 8.85 -0.09
N ALA A 96 -13.79 7.70 0.17
CA ALA A 96 -14.21 6.76 -0.87
C ALA A 96 -15.18 7.40 -1.86
N ARG A 97 -16.18 8.11 -1.37
CA ARG A 97 -17.14 8.82 -2.24
C ARG A 97 -16.47 9.91 -3.07
N ARG A 98 -15.52 10.63 -2.48
CA ARG A 98 -14.78 11.66 -3.20
C ARG A 98 -13.89 11.06 -4.29
N ILE A 99 -13.23 9.95 -4.01
CA ILE A 99 -12.42 9.23 -5.02
C ILE A 99 -13.30 8.81 -6.19
N VAL A 100 -14.45 8.19 -5.92
CA VAL A 100 -15.37 7.73 -6.97
C VAL A 100 -15.88 8.90 -7.82
N ALA A 101 -16.21 10.03 -7.20
CA ALA A 101 -16.64 11.23 -7.92
C ALA A 101 -15.51 11.80 -8.81
N GLU A 102 -14.31 11.92 -8.29
CA GLU A 102 -13.18 12.53 -9.00
C GLU A 102 -12.66 11.65 -10.15
N ARG A 103 -12.66 10.33 -9.98
CA ARG A 103 -12.20 9.41 -11.05
C ARG A 103 -13.12 9.43 -12.28
N ALA A 104 -14.38 9.81 -12.10
CA ALA A 104 -15.33 9.93 -13.22
C ALA A 104 -14.92 11.04 -14.18
N THR A 105 -14.29 12.11 -13.69
CA THR A 105 -13.76 13.20 -14.51
C THR A 105 -12.40 12.83 -15.10
N GLU A 106 -11.51 12.30 -14.29
CA GLU A 106 -10.16 11.91 -14.68
C GLU A 106 -9.66 10.76 -13.79
N PRO A 107 -9.27 9.61 -14.35
CA PRO A 107 -8.71 8.51 -13.57
C PRO A 107 -7.47 8.96 -12.80
N PHE A 108 -7.24 8.32 -11.65
CA PHE A 108 -6.06 8.57 -10.83
C PHE A 108 -4.84 7.89 -11.45
N THR A 109 -3.75 8.63 -11.61
CA THR A 109 -2.48 8.11 -12.11
C THR A 109 -1.32 8.42 -11.18
N THR A 110 -1.42 9.50 -10.38
CA THR A 110 -0.34 9.97 -9.52
C THR A 110 -0.76 10.09 -8.08
N SER A 111 0.23 9.96 -7.18
CA SER A 111 0.02 10.11 -5.74
C SER A 111 -0.38 11.52 -5.34
N ALA A 112 0.18 12.55 -5.98
CA ALA A 112 -0.12 13.95 -5.63
C ALA A 112 -1.60 14.29 -5.80
N ARG A 113 -2.23 13.84 -6.88
CA ARG A 113 -3.65 14.08 -7.09
C ARG A 113 -4.51 13.37 -6.05
N LEU A 114 -4.15 12.14 -5.70
CA LEU A 114 -4.86 11.39 -4.65
C LEU A 114 -4.75 12.09 -3.30
N VAL A 115 -3.56 12.58 -2.95
CA VAL A 115 -3.35 13.36 -1.72
C VAL A 115 -4.29 14.56 -1.66
N ARG A 116 -4.37 15.34 -2.75
CA ARG A 116 -5.27 16.52 -2.81
C ARG A 116 -6.74 16.15 -2.60
N VAL A 117 -7.16 15.05 -3.21
CA VAL A 117 -8.55 14.56 -3.08
C VAL A 117 -8.83 14.12 -1.64
N ILE A 118 -7.90 13.40 -1.02
CA ILE A 118 -8.02 12.98 0.38
C ILE A 118 -8.14 14.21 1.31
N GLU A 119 -7.25 15.17 1.13
CA GLU A 119 -7.26 16.40 1.92
C GLU A 119 -8.59 17.15 1.81
N SER A 120 -9.15 17.22 0.60
CA SER A 120 -10.42 17.89 0.38
C SER A 120 -11.62 17.17 1.01
N ALA A 121 -11.50 15.87 1.25
CA ALA A 121 -12.55 15.05 1.86
C ALA A 121 -12.54 15.09 3.40
N ILE A 122 -11.41 15.44 4.00
CA ILE A 122 -11.26 15.47 5.46
C ILE A 122 -11.56 16.87 5.98
N PRO A 123 -12.40 17.02 7.02
CA PRO A 123 -12.68 18.33 7.59
C PRO A 123 -11.42 19.06 8.07
N ALA A 124 -11.36 20.38 7.90
CA ALA A 124 -10.19 21.18 8.20
C ALA A 124 -9.72 21.03 9.67
N ALA A 125 -10.65 20.94 10.61
CA ALA A 125 -10.33 20.74 12.02
C ALA A 125 -9.62 19.38 12.26
N ALA A 126 -9.99 18.34 11.53
CA ALA A 126 -9.36 17.03 11.64
C ALA A 126 -7.99 16.98 10.97
N ARG A 127 -7.76 17.81 9.92
CA ARG A 127 -6.45 17.91 9.27
C ARG A 127 -5.38 18.54 10.17
N ALA A 128 -5.79 19.36 11.13
CA ALA A 128 -4.87 20.03 12.04
C ALA A 128 -4.29 19.12 13.14
N THR A 129 -4.83 17.90 13.28
CA THR A 129 -4.44 16.97 14.34
C THR A 129 -4.10 15.59 13.75
N GLY A 130 -3.18 14.88 14.39
CA GLY A 130 -2.96 13.46 14.08
C GLY A 130 -2.07 13.13 12.90
N GLY A 131 -1.22 14.04 12.43
CA GLY A 131 -0.28 13.78 11.34
C GLY A 131 -0.87 14.07 9.95
N HIS A 132 -0.20 13.60 8.91
CA HIS A 132 -0.61 13.89 7.53
C HIS A 132 -1.96 13.24 7.19
N PRO A 133 -2.91 14.00 6.59
CA PRO A 133 -4.25 13.47 6.29
C PRO A 133 -4.27 12.23 5.38
N ALA A 134 -3.31 12.09 4.48
CA ALA A 134 -3.25 10.96 3.55
C ALA A 134 -2.62 9.70 4.13
N LYS A 135 -2.00 9.76 5.31
CA LYS A 135 -1.23 8.66 5.89
C LYS A 135 -2.03 7.35 5.98
N ARG A 136 -3.23 7.42 6.55
CA ARG A 136 -4.05 6.23 6.80
C ARG A 136 -4.59 5.64 5.50
N THR A 137 -4.99 6.48 4.55
CA THR A 137 -5.46 6.03 3.24
C THR A 137 -4.34 5.36 2.46
N PHE A 138 -3.14 5.93 2.43
CA PHE A 138 -2.00 5.31 1.75
C PHE A 138 -1.60 3.99 2.41
N GLN A 139 -1.62 3.92 3.73
CA GLN A 139 -1.39 2.67 4.46
C GLN A 139 -2.42 1.60 4.05
N ALA A 140 -3.70 1.96 4.02
CA ALA A 140 -4.77 1.04 3.64
C ALA A 140 -4.61 0.51 2.21
N LEU A 141 -4.32 1.38 1.27
CA LEU A 141 -4.11 1.00 -0.13
C LEU A 141 -2.89 0.11 -0.29
N ARG A 142 -1.79 0.43 0.39
CA ARG A 142 -0.58 -0.38 0.37
C ARG A 142 -0.83 -1.80 0.87
N ILE A 143 -1.54 -1.94 1.97
CA ILE A 143 -1.90 -3.24 2.52
C ILE A 143 -2.81 -4.00 1.55
N ALA A 144 -3.86 -3.35 1.05
CA ALA A 144 -4.81 -3.97 0.14
C ALA A 144 -4.15 -4.45 -1.16
N VAL A 145 -3.25 -3.65 -1.74
CA VAL A 145 -2.51 -4.03 -2.96
C VAL A 145 -1.68 -5.29 -2.75
N ASN A 146 -1.05 -5.43 -1.59
CA ASN A 146 -0.09 -6.50 -1.34
C ASN A 146 -0.70 -7.73 -0.67
N ASP A 147 -1.84 -7.58 0.03
CA ASP A 147 -2.49 -8.69 0.74
C ASP A 147 -3.54 -9.43 -0.10
N GLU A 148 -4.09 -8.82 -1.15
CA GLU A 148 -5.05 -9.51 -2.02
C GLU A 148 -4.48 -10.76 -2.69
N LEU A 149 -3.17 -10.93 -2.67
CA LEU A 149 -2.51 -12.13 -3.18
C LEU A 149 -2.50 -13.30 -2.19
N VAL A 150 -2.89 -13.08 -0.95
CA VAL A 150 -2.83 -14.08 0.12
C VAL A 150 -4.19 -14.74 0.38
N SER A 151 -5.23 -14.18 -0.19
CA SER A 151 -6.59 -14.71 -0.01
C SER A 151 -7.05 -15.63 -1.14
#